data_2342372af3ffcd745b871cfa1653dc95
#
_entry.id   2342372af3ffcd745b871cfa1653dc95
#
_cell.length_a   1.000
_cell.length_b   1.000
_cell.length_c   1.000
_cell.angle_alpha   90.00
_cell.angle_beta   90.00
_cell.angle_gamma   90.00
#
_symmetry.space_group_name_H-M   'P 1'
#
loop_
_entity.id
_entity.type
_entity.pdbx_description
1 polymer ?
#
loop_
_entity_poly.entity_id
_entity_poly.type
_entity_poly.pdbx_seq_one_letter_code
_entity_poly.pdbx_strand_id
1 'polypeptide(L)'
;MDSFQEGTGDYLVLVHGALTDGAMWLPHIEYLKADYEVISVTLRHFGEPCSGGFGLNTHAYDLAELLSNLPKDKPINIVGWSYGADVIINMLVTHDLALSNVLLYEPGYPGCLQGEQMEVWQSDASAMFSPVFENFHAGNMQLAVERLIDGSGNREGYFSTQDESIQALQISKAYTLTHQLNQQEQPAINAELVSKISASVVIGYGAETRDMFRLIAQQTAHLLANSVINEVAGEGHMLPQESPEKFSTHIKLALGHGL
;
A
#
# COMPACT_ATOMS: atom_id res chain seq x y z
N MET A 1 6.85 -4.18 15.19
CA MET A 1 6.93 -3.44 13.90
C MET A 1 8.08 -2.46 14.03
N ASP A 2 9.06 -2.52 13.13
CA ASP A 2 10.17 -1.58 13.14
C ASP A 2 9.73 -0.27 12.50
N SER A 3 10.28 0.86 12.96
CA SER A 3 9.96 2.18 12.39
C SER A 3 11.16 3.11 12.45
N PHE A 4 11.22 4.02 11.48
CA PHE A 4 12.13 5.15 11.47
C PHE A 4 11.29 6.44 11.60
N GLN A 5 11.76 7.41 12.39
CA GLN A 5 11.02 8.63 12.68
C GLN A 5 11.93 9.86 12.50
N GLU A 6 11.46 10.87 11.75
CA GLU A 6 12.17 12.12 11.53
C GLU A 6 11.20 13.26 11.21
N GLY A 7 11.57 14.48 11.59
CA GLY A 7 10.82 15.69 11.28
C GLY A 7 10.05 16.26 12.47
N THR A 8 9.20 17.23 12.19
CA THR A 8 8.37 17.94 13.17
C THR A 8 7.01 18.27 12.58
N GLY A 9 6.00 18.48 13.40
CA GLY A 9 4.63 18.76 12.94
C GLY A 9 3.68 17.62 13.32
N ASP A 10 2.59 17.48 12.59
CA ASP A 10 1.63 16.39 12.77
C ASP A 10 2.25 15.04 12.42
N TYR A 11 1.79 13.96 13.03
CA TYR A 11 2.27 12.63 12.66
C TYR A 11 1.84 12.27 11.23
N LEU A 12 2.80 11.72 10.48
CA LEU A 12 2.57 11.14 9.16
C LEU A 12 3.14 9.73 9.11
N VAL A 13 2.27 8.73 9.19
CA VAL A 13 2.67 7.31 9.15
C VAL A 13 2.64 6.81 7.72
N LEU A 14 3.75 6.25 7.23
CA LEU A 14 3.91 5.73 5.87
C LEU A 14 4.00 4.21 5.88
N VAL A 15 3.07 3.54 5.18
CA VAL A 15 2.95 2.07 5.12
C VAL A 15 3.25 1.59 3.71
N HIS A 16 4.28 0.76 3.59
CA HIS A 16 4.83 0.30 2.31
C HIS A 16 4.01 -0.81 1.64
N GLY A 17 4.25 -1.03 0.35
CA GLY A 17 3.69 -2.11 -0.46
C GLY A 17 4.43 -3.45 -0.33
N ALA A 18 4.11 -4.39 -1.23
CA ALA A 18 4.80 -5.66 -1.35
C ALA A 18 6.24 -5.50 -1.86
N LEU A 19 7.10 -6.49 -1.61
CA LEU A 19 8.51 -6.56 -2.07
C LEU A 19 9.37 -5.34 -1.68
N THR A 20 9.02 -4.67 -0.57
CA THR A 20 9.78 -3.56 -0.02
C THR A 20 9.66 -3.52 1.50
N ASP A 21 10.17 -2.51 2.15
CA ASP A 21 10.03 -2.24 3.59
C ASP A 21 9.97 -0.73 3.86
N GLY A 22 10.00 -0.33 5.13
CA GLY A 22 9.95 1.08 5.52
C GLY A 22 11.08 1.94 4.94
N ALA A 23 12.22 1.34 4.59
CA ALA A 23 13.34 2.11 4.02
C ALA A 23 13.03 2.71 2.64
N MET A 24 12.02 2.19 1.92
CA MET A 24 11.59 2.82 0.67
C MET A 24 11.13 4.27 0.85
N TRP A 25 10.68 4.61 2.06
CA TRP A 25 10.18 5.94 2.37
C TRP A 25 11.27 6.97 2.72
N LEU A 26 12.53 6.53 2.93
CA LEU A 26 13.62 7.46 3.28
C LEU A 26 13.80 8.63 2.31
N PRO A 27 13.72 8.42 0.96
CA PRO A 27 13.77 9.56 0.03
C PRO A 27 12.57 10.52 0.17
N HIS A 28 11.39 10.03 0.54
CA HIS A 28 10.19 10.86 0.75
C HIS A 28 10.30 11.72 1.99
N ILE A 29 10.94 11.19 3.05
CA ILE A 29 11.11 11.90 4.32
C ILE A 29 11.81 13.25 4.08
N GLU A 30 12.77 13.33 3.17
CA GLU A 30 13.46 14.57 2.84
C GLU A 30 12.51 15.68 2.34
N TYR A 31 11.41 15.31 1.68
CA TYR A 31 10.40 16.24 1.18
C TYR A 31 9.29 16.53 2.20
N LEU A 32 9.10 15.65 3.20
CA LEU A 32 7.94 15.67 4.11
C LEU A 32 8.29 16.17 5.52
N LYS A 33 9.53 15.97 5.99
CA LYS A 33 9.97 16.21 7.37
C LYS A 33 9.91 17.67 7.84
N ALA A 34 9.79 18.61 6.92
CA ALA A 34 9.61 20.02 7.27
C ALA A 34 8.18 20.33 7.73
N ASP A 35 7.20 19.55 7.26
CA ASP A 35 5.78 19.75 7.51
C ASP A 35 5.19 18.72 8.48
N TYR A 36 5.83 17.54 8.58
CA TYR A 36 5.36 16.38 9.34
C TYR A 36 6.45 15.75 10.21
N GLU A 37 6.05 15.17 11.30
CA GLU A 37 6.83 14.15 12.00
C GLU A 37 6.55 12.80 11.33
N VAL A 38 7.42 12.42 10.40
CA VAL A 38 7.23 11.25 9.52
C VAL A 38 7.66 9.98 10.23
N ILE A 39 6.80 8.98 10.23
CA ILE A 39 7.05 7.64 10.78
C ILE A 39 6.92 6.64 9.64
N SER A 40 8.03 6.15 9.11
CA SER A 40 8.02 5.06 8.15
C SER A 40 8.03 3.73 8.88
N VAL A 41 7.08 2.84 8.58
CA VAL A 41 6.96 1.55 9.24
C VAL A 41 7.42 0.41 8.35
N THR A 42 8.05 -0.60 8.94
CA THR A 42 8.31 -1.89 8.29
C THR A 42 7.33 -2.91 8.87
N LEU A 43 6.44 -3.41 8.02
CA LEU A 43 5.46 -4.43 8.39
C LEU A 43 6.17 -5.73 8.83
N ARG A 44 5.53 -6.48 9.72
CA ARG A 44 6.02 -7.77 10.19
C ARG A 44 6.40 -8.67 9.02
N HIS A 45 7.51 -9.40 9.12
CA HIS A 45 8.11 -10.27 8.09
C HIS A 45 8.69 -9.56 6.84
N PHE A 46 8.59 -8.24 6.72
CA PHE A 46 9.23 -7.48 5.63
C PHE A 46 10.62 -6.94 6.01
N GLY A 47 10.94 -6.90 7.31
CA GLY A 47 12.26 -6.53 7.86
C GLY A 47 13.06 -7.75 8.32
N GLU A 48 13.56 -7.68 9.56
CA GLU A 48 14.26 -8.79 10.18
C GLU A 48 13.35 -10.01 10.38
N PRO A 49 13.90 -11.24 10.36
CA PRO A 49 13.13 -12.44 10.62
C PRO A 49 12.40 -12.35 11.97
N CYS A 50 11.12 -12.61 11.96
CA CYS A 50 10.29 -12.56 13.16
C CYS A 50 9.32 -13.75 13.21
N SER A 51 8.68 -13.97 14.36
CA SER A 51 7.65 -14.99 14.54
C SER A 51 6.25 -14.36 14.46
N GLY A 52 5.23 -15.20 14.30
CA GLY A 52 3.82 -14.83 14.32
C GLY A 52 3.14 -14.95 12.97
N GLY A 53 1.90 -14.47 12.88
CA GLY A 53 1.09 -14.51 11.67
C GLY A 53 1.60 -13.59 10.56
N PHE A 54 1.10 -13.84 9.37
CA PHE A 54 1.29 -12.99 8.20
C PHE A 54 -0.05 -12.81 7.48
N GLY A 55 -0.41 -11.59 7.19
CA GLY A 55 -1.60 -11.24 6.43
C GLY A 55 -2.19 -9.90 6.87
N LEU A 56 -3.29 -9.52 6.24
CA LEU A 56 -3.89 -8.21 6.46
C LEU A 56 -4.41 -8.03 7.89
N ASN A 57 -4.91 -9.10 8.55
CA ASN A 57 -5.40 -8.99 9.94
C ASN A 57 -4.23 -8.79 10.91
N THR A 58 -3.15 -9.56 10.75
CA THR A 58 -1.94 -9.43 11.57
C THR A 58 -1.34 -8.04 11.45
N HIS A 59 -1.16 -7.55 10.21
CA HIS A 59 -0.54 -6.25 9.97
C HIS A 59 -1.44 -5.08 10.38
N ALA A 60 -2.76 -5.20 10.19
CA ALA A 60 -3.72 -4.21 10.67
C ALA A 60 -3.69 -4.08 12.20
N TYR A 61 -3.61 -5.22 12.91
CA TYR A 61 -3.48 -5.23 14.37
C TYR A 61 -2.18 -4.55 14.83
N ASP A 62 -1.04 -4.93 14.24
CA ASP A 62 0.27 -4.33 14.57
C ASP A 62 0.29 -2.81 14.32
N LEU A 63 -0.32 -2.38 13.21
CA LEU A 63 -0.42 -0.96 12.87
C LEU A 63 -1.32 -0.21 13.84
N ALA A 64 -2.47 -0.78 14.19
CA ALA A 64 -3.38 -0.20 15.18
C ALA A 64 -2.73 -0.08 16.57
N GLU A 65 -1.93 -1.07 16.98
CA GLU A 65 -1.16 -1.03 18.22
C GLU A 65 -0.12 0.10 18.18
N LEU A 66 0.63 0.24 17.09
CA LEU A 66 1.60 1.33 16.91
C LEU A 66 0.90 2.69 17.03
N LEU A 67 -0.18 2.92 16.27
CA LEU A 67 -0.91 4.19 16.28
C LEU A 67 -1.54 4.50 17.65
N SER A 68 -2.01 3.47 18.35
CA SER A 68 -2.60 3.62 19.67
C SER A 68 -1.59 4.05 20.74
N ASN A 69 -0.32 3.70 20.54
CA ASN A 69 0.80 4.04 21.42
C ASN A 69 1.45 5.39 21.11
N LEU A 70 1.12 6.04 19.99
CA LEU A 70 1.58 7.40 19.73
C LEU A 70 1.02 8.38 20.76
N PRO A 71 1.79 9.40 21.18
CA PRO A 71 1.28 10.49 22.01
C PRO A 71 0.03 11.12 21.36
N LYS A 72 -0.96 11.52 22.20
CA LYS A 72 -2.23 12.07 21.75
C LYS A 72 -2.22 13.61 21.63
N ASP A 73 -1.04 14.19 21.48
CA ASP A 73 -0.79 15.62 21.42
C ASP A 73 -0.84 16.21 20.02
N LYS A 74 -0.86 15.34 19.01
CA LYS A 74 -0.85 15.73 17.58
C LYS A 74 -1.84 14.90 16.77
N PRO A 75 -2.38 15.48 15.67
CA PRO A 75 -3.13 14.75 14.67
C PRO A 75 -2.29 13.62 14.04
N ILE A 76 -2.95 12.54 13.64
CA ILE A 76 -2.32 11.41 12.95
C ILE A 76 -2.86 11.36 11.53
N ASN A 77 -1.95 11.52 10.56
CA ASN A 77 -2.19 11.26 9.14
C ASN A 77 -1.51 9.95 8.74
N ILE A 78 -2.10 9.23 7.80
CA ILE A 78 -1.55 7.94 7.35
C ILE A 78 -1.62 7.79 5.84
N VAL A 79 -0.57 7.21 5.27
CA VAL A 79 -0.45 6.93 3.83
C VAL A 79 -0.12 5.47 3.65
N GLY A 80 -0.85 4.78 2.77
CA GLY A 80 -0.57 3.42 2.38
C GLY A 80 -0.48 3.26 0.88
N TRP A 81 0.48 2.43 0.45
CA TRP A 81 0.65 2.04 -0.93
C TRP A 81 0.39 0.55 -1.12
N SER A 82 -0.44 0.18 -2.12
CA SER A 82 -0.64 -1.20 -2.53
C SER A 82 -1.05 -2.09 -1.33
N TYR A 83 -0.31 -3.11 -0.98
CA TYR A 83 -0.52 -3.94 0.20
C TYR A 83 -0.66 -3.12 1.50
N GLY A 84 0.13 -2.06 1.65
CA GLY A 84 0.01 -1.14 2.79
C GLY A 84 -1.33 -0.38 2.82
N ALA A 85 -1.90 -0.06 1.66
CA ALA A 85 -3.23 0.52 1.57
C ALA A 85 -4.32 -0.48 2.01
N ASP A 86 -4.19 -1.75 1.62
CA ASP A 86 -5.09 -2.83 2.08
C ASP A 86 -4.99 -3.05 3.60
N VAL A 87 -3.77 -2.99 4.17
CA VAL A 87 -3.56 -3.05 5.63
C VAL A 87 -4.30 -1.92 6.34
N ILE A 88 -4.22 -0.68 5.82
CA ILE A 88 -4.91 0.47 6.40
C ILE A 88 -6.42 0.30 6.30
N ILE A 89 -6.96 -0.12 5.15
CA ILE A 89 -8.41 -0.36 5.01
C ILE A 89 -8.85 -1.42 6.02
N ASN A 90 -8.12 -2.54 6.15
CA ASN A 90 -8.47 -3.59 7.09
C ASN A 90 -8.39 -3.11 8.55
N MET A 91 -7.43 -2.24 8.87
CA MET A 91 -7.34 -1.60 10.18
C MET A 91 -8.54 -0.69 10.45
N LEU A 92 -8.94 0.15 9.50
CA LEU A 92 -10.06 1.08 9.64
C LEU A 92 -11.41 0.38 9.82
N VAL A 93 -11.60 -0.81 9.25
CA VAL A 93 -12.85 -1.59 9.41
C VAL A 93 -12.87 -2.43 10.69
N THR A 94 -11.71 -2.66 11.33
CA THR A 94 -11.59 -3.53 12.51
C THR A 94 -11.25 -2.79 13.81
N HIS A 95 -10.75 -1.55 13.74
CA HIS A 95 -10.32 -0.76 14.89
C HIS A 95 -10.90 0.66 14.82
N ASP A 96 -11.32 1.17 15.95
CA ASP A 96 -11.78 2.57 16.08
C ASP A 96 -10.57 3.46 16.46
N LEU A 97 -10.03 4.15 15.47
CA LEU A 97 -8.85 5.01 15.60
C LEU A 97 -9.17 6.43 15.10
N ALA A 98 -8.80 7.42 15.89
CA ALA A 98 -8.93 8.82 15.51
C ALA A 98 -7.79 9.20 14.55
N LEU A 99 -8.06 9.16 13.25
CA LEU A 99 -7.16 9.62 12.19
C LEU A 99 -7.67 10.93 11.60
N SER A 100 -6.77 11.85 11.31
CA SER A 100 -7.11 13.14 10.69
C SER A 100 -7.34 12.97 9.19
N ASN A 101 -6.38 12.42 8.48
CA ASN A 101 -6.47 12.18 7.05
C ASN A 101 -5.82 10.84 6.70
N VAL A 102 -6.37 10.20 5.69
CA VAL A 102 -5.89 8.92 5.15
C VAL A 102 -5.68 9.07 3.65
N LEU A 103 -4.48 8.70 3.15
CA LEU A 103 -4.23 8.55 1.72
C LEU A 103 -3.97 7.08 1.40
N LEU A 104 -4.76 6.51 0.51
CA LEU A 104 -4.62 5.16 0.00
C LEU A 104 -4.23 5.22 -1.48
N TYR A 105 -3.05 4.72 -1.83
CA TYR A 105 -2.63 4.65 -3.22
C TYR A 105 -2.68 3.21 -3.73
N GLU A 106 -3.61 2.97 -4.65
CA GLU A 106 -3.83 1.69 -5.34
C GLU A 106 -3.93 0.46 -4.44
N PRO A 107 -4.95 0.36 -3.56
CA PRO A 107 -5.24 -0.87 -2.84
C PRO A 107 -5.53 -2.02 -3.83
N GLY A 108 -5.17 -3.25 -3.45
CA GLY A 108 -5.27 -4.44 -4.33
C GLY A 108 -6.31 -5.48 -3.91
N TYR A 109 -6.85 -5.42 -2.69
CA TYR A 109 -7.76 -6.44 -2.17
C TYR A 109 -9.21 -6.22 -2.61
N PRO A 110 -9.86 -7.24 -3.26
CA PRO A 110 -11.15 -7.06 -3.95
C PRO A 110 -12.40 -7.14 -3.07
N GLY A 111 -12.26 -7.07 -1.75
CA GLY A 111 -13.37 -7.32 -0.82
C GLY A 111 -14.62 -6.45 -1.01
N CYS A 112 -14.49 -5.32 -1.70
CA CYS A 112 -15.60 -4.41 -1.99
C CYS A 112 -16.26 -4.65 -3.37
N LEU A 113 -15.67 -5.49 -4.22
CA LEU A 113 -16.14 -5.74 -5.58
C LEU A 113 -17.22 -6.81 -5.61
N GLN A 114 -18.17 -6.70 -6.54
CA GLN A 114 -19.25 -7.66 -6.76
C GLN A 114 -19.63 -7.74 -8.24
N GLY A 115 -20.26 -8.85 -8.65
CA GLY A 115 -20.77 -9.03 -10.00
C GLY A 115 -19.71 -8.81 -11.08
N GLU A 116 -20.04 -8.04 -12.10
CA GLU A 116 -19.17 -7.76 -13.25
C GLU A 116 -17.81 -7.14 -12.84
N GLN A 117 -17.79 -6.29 -11.83
CA GLN A 117 -16.52 -5.71 -11.32
C GLN A 117 -15.59 -6.80 -10.79
N MET A 118 -16.13 -7.80 -10.06
CA MET A 118 -15.36 -8.93 -9.57
C MET A 118 -14.83 -9.79 -10.72
N GLU A 119 -15.62 -10.01 -11.77
CA GLU A 119 -15.21 -10.79 -12.94
C GLU A 119 -14.05 -10.10 -13.68
N VAL A 120 -14.14 -8.79 -13.90
CA VAL A 120 -13.06 -8.01 -14.52
C VAL A 120 -11.80 -8.04 -13.66
N TRP A 121 -11.95 -7.85 -12.34
CA TRP A 121 -10.82 -7.93 -11.40
C TRP A 121 -10.17 -9.32 -11.44
N GLN A 122 -10.95 -10.41 -11.38
CA GLN A 122 -10.43 -11.77 -11.42
C GLN A 122 -9.66 -12.07 -12.70
N SER A 123 -10.16 -11.59 -13.83
CA SER A 123 -9.49 -11.75 -15.13
C SER A 123 -8.14 -11.05 -15.14
N ASP A 124 -8.10 -9.79 -14.71
CA ASP A 124 -6.86 -8.98 -14.70
C ASP A 124 -5.87 -9.45 -13.64
N ALA A 125 -6.35 -9.79 -12.43
CA ALA A 125 -5.54 -10.38 -11.37
C ALA A 125 -4.94 -11.73 -11.80
N SER A 126 -5.72 -12.58 -12.50
CA SER A 126 -5.20 -13.84 -13.03
C SER A 126 -4.10 -13.61 -14.05
N ALA A 127 -4.26 -12.64 -14.95
CA ALA A 127 -3.22 -12.28 -15.92
C ALA A 127 -1.93 -11.79 -15.23
N MET A 128 -2.06 -11.03 -14.14
CA MET A 128 -0.93 -10.53 -13.36
C MET A 128 -0.24 -11.65 -12.55
N PHE A 129 -1.02 -12.44 -11.80
CA PHE A 129 -0.46 -13.36 -10.80
C PHE A 129 -0.13 -14.76 -11.34
N SER A 130 -0.72 -15.24 -12.46
CA SER A 130 -0.41 -16.58 -12.98
C SER A 130 1.09 -16.77 -13.27
N PRO A 131 1.79 -15.84 -13.96
CA PRO A 131 3.23 -15.98 -14.16
C PRO A 131 4.04 -15.95 -12.85
N VAL A 132 3.55 -15.25 -11.82
CA VAL A 132 4.19 -15.20 -10.49
C VAL A 132 4.10 -16.57 -9.83
N PHE A 133 2.89 -17.16 -9.77
CA PHE A 133 2.67 -18.49 -9.19
C PHE A 133 3.43 -19.59 -9.93
N GLU A 134 3.44 -19.56 -11.27
CA GLU A 134 4.19 -20.53 -12.08
C GLU A 134 5.68 -20.53 -11.71
N ASN A 135 6.30 -19.36 -11.63
CA ASN A 135 7.71 -19.24 -11.30
C ASN A 135 8.00 -19.55 -9.83
N PHE A 136 7.12 -19.12 -8.92
CA PHE A 136 7.21 -19.45 -7.50
C PHE A 136 7.18 -20.96 -7.26
N HIS A 137 6.21 -21.69 -7.84
CA HIS A 137 6.11 -23.14 -7.73
C HIS A 137 7.25 -23.90 -8.40
N ALA A 138 7.85 -23.34 -9.46
CA ALA A 138 9.04 -23.88 -10.11
C ALA A 138 10.34 -23.61 -9.31
N GLY A 139 10.27 -22.85 -8.19
CA GLY A 139 11.43 -22.47 -7.39
C GLY A 139 12.25 -21.31 -7.98
N ASN A 140 11.77 -20.67 -9.04
CA ASN A 140 12.41 -19.52 -9.69
C ASN A 140 12.04 -18.21 -9.00
N MET A 141 12.46 -18.04 -7.75
CA MET A 141 12.03 -16.95 -6.88
C MET A 141 12.33 -15.56 -7.47
N GLN A 142 13.53 -15.35 -8.02
CA GLN A 142 13.88 -14.09 -8.67
C GLN A 142 12.92 -13.77 -9.81
N LEU A 143 12.66 -14.74 -10.70
CA LEU A 143 11.75 -14.53 -11.83
C LEU A 143 10.31 -14.31 -11.36
N ALA A 144 9.88 -14.91 -10.24
CA ALA A 144 8.59 -14.61 -9.64
C ALA A 144 8.48 -13.15 -9.19
N VAL A 145 9.56 -12.57 -8.61
CA VAL A 145 9.64 -11.14 -8.29
C VAL A 145 9.55 -10.29 -9.56
N GLU A 146 10.35 -10.59 -10.56
CA GLU A 146 10.35 -9.87 -11.84
C GLU A 146 8.95 -9.85 -12.47
N ARG A 147 8.26 -11.00 -12.50
CA ARG A 147 6.89 -11.11 -13.02
C ARG A 147 5.86 -10.34 -12.20
N LEU A 148 6.01 -10.30 -10.86
CA LEU A 148 5.13 -9.49 -10.01
C LEU A 148 5.30 -8.00 -10.31
N ILE A 149 6.53 -7.54 -10.48
CA ILE A 149 6.81 -6.13 -10.79
C ILE A 149 6.39 -5.78 -12.23
N ASP A 150 6.65 -6.64 -13.21
CA ASP A 150 6.15 -6.48 -14.58
C ASP A 150 4.61 -6.35 -14.60
N GLY A 151 3.95 -7.24 -13.85
CA GLY A 151 2.51 -7.20 -13.69
C GLY A 151 2.03 -5.91 -13.02
N SER A 152 2.65 -5.50 -11.93
CA SER A 152 2.30 -4.25 -11.22
C SER A 152 2.54 -3.01 -12.07
N GLY A 153 3.64 -2.98 -12.83
CA GLY A 153 3.95 -1.91 -13.79
C GLY A 153 3.15 -1.97 -15.08
N ASN A 154 2.21 -2.92 -15.19
CA ASN A 154 1.31 -3.12 -16.35
C ASN A 154 2.05 -3.28 -17.70
N ARG A 155 3.26 -3.82 -17.70
CA ARG A 155 4.09 -3.99 -18.90
C ARG A 155 5.12 -5.09 -18.72
N GLU A 156 5.24 -5.98 -19.70
CA GLU A 156 6.33 -6.97 -19.75
C GLU A 156 7.70 -6.28 -19.80
N GLY A 157 8.66 -6.79 -19.00
CA GLY A 157 10.00 -6.24 -18.86
C GLY A 157 10.09 -4.94 -18.07
N TYR A 158 9.00 -4.54 -17.39
CA TYR A 158 8.98 -3.32 -16.58
C TYR A 158 10.05 -3.33 -15.49
N PHE A 159 10.22 -4.46 -14.77
CA PHE A 159 11.25 -4.63 -13.74
C PHE A 159 12.64 -4.18 -14.24
N SER A 160 13.04 -4.60 -15.44
CA SER A 160 14.36 -4.28 -15.99
C SER A 160 14.55 -2.81 -16.38
N THR A 161 13.48 -2.02 -16.41
CA THR A 161 13.53 -0.57 -16.69
C THR A 161 13.64 0.30 -15.45
N GLN A 162 13.48 -0.27 -14.26
CA GLN A 162 13.62 0.46 -13.00
C GLN A 162 15.10 0.70 -12.65
N ASP A 163 15.35 1.64 -11.74
CA ASP A 163 16.68 1.86 -11.19
C ASP A 163 17.24 0.59 -10.52
N GLU A 164 18.55 0.33 -10.66
CA GLU A 164 19.21 -0.84 -10.10
C GLU A 164 19.02 -0.97 -8.58
N SER A 165 18.97 0.14 -7.86
CA SER A 165 18.74 0.16 -6.42
C SER A 165 17.33 -0.32 -6.05
N ILE A 166 16.32 0.03 -6.85
CA ILE A 166 14.93 -0.43 -6.69
C ILE A 166 14.85 -1.94 -6.99
N GLN A 167 15.42 -2.38 -8.11
CA GLN A 167 15.49 -3.80 -8.45
C GLN A 167 16.17 -4.62 -7.34
N ALA A 168 17.32 -4.15 -6.84
CA ALA A 168 18.05 -4.82 -5.76
C ALA A 168 17.23 -4.92 -4.47
N LEU A 169 16.50 -3.85 -4.09
CA LEU A 169 15.60 -3.88 -2.94
C LEU A 169 14.50 -4.93 -3.13
N GLN A 170 13.80 -4.92 -4.25
CA GLN A 170 12.71 -5.86 -4.56
C GLN A 170 13.20 -7.31 -4.52
N ILE A 171 14.35 -7.61 -5.13
CA ILE A 171 14.96 -8.95 -5.09
C ILE A 171 15.37 -9.34 -3.67
N SER A 172 15.91 -8.41 -2.87
CA SER A 172 16.27 -8.69 -1.47
C SER A 172 15.06 -9.09 -0.62
N LYS A 173 13.85 -8.66 -1.01
CA LYS A 173 12.57 -8.98 -0.35
C LYS A 173 11.84 -10.19 -0.95
N ALA A 174 12.46 -10.90 -1.90
CA ALA A 174 11.85 -12.08 -2.54
C ALA A 174 11.33 -13.13 -1.55
N TYR A 175 11.97 -13.29 -0.40
CA TYR A 175 11.55 -14.22 0.65
C TYR A 175 10.13 -13.93 1.17
N THR A 176 9.66 -12.67 1.09
CA THR A 176 8.32 -12.29 1.53
C THR A 176 7.22 -12.88 0.64
N LEU A 177 7.52 -13.24 -0.61
CA LEU A 177 6.56 -13.90 -1.49
C LEU A 177 6.08 -15.23 -0.92
N THR A 178 6.94 -15.97 -0.22
CA THR A 178 6.54 -17.21 0.44
C THR A 178 5.43 -16.99 1.45
N HIS A 179 5.47 -15.89 2.19
CA HIS A 179 4.41 -15.52 3.12
C HIS A 179 3.18 -15.00 2.39
N GLN A 180 3.35 -14.09 1.42
CA GLN A 180 2.25 -13.46 0.71
C GLN A 180 1.42 -14.45 -0.10
N LEU A 181 2.07 -15.39 -0.81
CA LEU A 181 1.38 -16.36 -1.67
C LEU A 181 0.77 -17.54 -0.90
N ASN A 182 1.21 -17.78 0.35
CA ASN A 182 0.70 -18.87 1.20
C ASN A 182 -0.15 -18.38 2.39
N GLN A 183 -0.40 -17.08 2.52
CA GLN A 183 -1.20 -16.56 3.62
C GLN A 183 -2.64 -17.09 3.59
N GLN A 184 -3.24 -17.30 4.76
CA GLN A 184 -4.57 -17.89 4.92
C GLN A 184 -5.54 -16.95 5.66
N GLU A 185 -5.11 -15.75 6.02
CA GLU A 185 -5.98 -14.81 6.72
C GLU A 185 -7.15 -14.39 5.84
N GLN A 186 -8.30 -14.22 6.46
CA GLN A 186 -9.50 -13.66 5.82
C GLN A 186 -9.70 -12.26 6.37
N PRO A 187 -9.33 -11.21 5.62
CA PRO A 187 -9.51 -9.83 6.07
C PRO A 187 -10.99 -9.45 6.12
N ALA A 188 -11.31 -8.50 6.99
CA ALA A 188 -12.69 -8.04 7.20
C ALA A 188 -13.18 -7.06 6.12
N ILE A 189 -12.35 -6.73 5.13
CA ILE A 189 -12.68 -5.75 4.08
C ILE A 189 -13.87 -6.24 3.26
N ASN A 190 -14.98 -5.52 3.34
CA ASN A 190 -16.17 -5.72 2.51
C ASN A 190 -16.94 -4.40 2.38
N ALA A 191 -17.87 -4.34 1.42
CA ALA A 191 -18.62 -3.11 1.12
C ALA A 191 -19.39 -2.55 2.32
N GLU A 192 -19.99 -3.41 3.16
CA GLU A 192 -20.73 -2.97 4.34
C GLU A 192 -19.83 -2.30 5.37
N LEU A 193 -18.68 -2.90 5.71
CA LEU A 193 -17.78 -2.36 6.71
C LEU A 193 -17.02 -1.13 6.20
N VAL A 194 -16.61 -1.11 4.94
CA VAL A 194 -15.95 0.05 4.33
C VAL A 194 -16.88 1.26 4.32
N SER A 195 -18.18 1.08 4.06
CA SER A 195 -19.15 2.19 4.10
C SER A 195 -19.35 2.82 5.48
N LYS A 196 -18.89 2.17 6.55
CA LYS A 196 -18.95 2.67 7.93
C LYS A 196 -17.72 3.47 8.36
N ILE A 197 -16.67 3.49 7.55
CA ILE A 197 -15.46 4.28 7.84
C ILE A 197 -15.83 5.76 7.82
N SER A 198 -15.56 6.45 8.94
CA SER A 198 -15.87 7.87 9.11
C SER A 198 -14.68 8.80 8.82
N ALA A 199 -13.48 8.27 8.70
CA ALA A 199 -12.26 9.03 8.42
C ALA A 199 -12.35 9.78 7.08
N SER A 200 -11.64 10.90 6.96
CA SER A 200 -11.42 11.57 5.66
C SER A 200 -10.40 10.78 4.86
N VAL A 201 -10.81 10.26 3.70
CA VAL A 201 -9.97 9.38 2.88
C VAL A 201 -9.77 9.96 1.48
N VAL A 202 -8.53 10.11 1.07
CA VAL A 202 -8.18 10.33 -0.34
C VAL A 202 -7.72 9.00 -0.92
N ILE A 203 -8.26 8.62 -2.08
CA ILE A 203 -7.84 7.42 -2.79
C ILE A 203 -7.21 7.84 -4.10
N GLY A 204 -5.91 7.55 -4.25
CA GLY A 204 -5.13 7.83 -5.46
C GLY A 204 -4.95 6.59 -6.31
N TYR A 205 -4.90 6.78 -7.64
CA TYR A 205 -4.43 5.77 -8.59
C TYR A 205 -3.80 6.44 -9.81
N GLY A 206 -2.89 5.74 -10.46
CA GLY A 206 -2.26 6.23 -11.70
C GLY A 206 -3.13 5.99 -12.92
N ALA A 207 -3.11 6.92 -13.88
CA ALA A 207 -3.88 6.79 -15.13
C ALA A 207 -3.45 5.57 -15.96
N GLU A 208 -2.18 5.13 -15.83
CA GLU A 208 -1.58 4.00 -16.55
C GLU A 208 -1.66 2.68 -15.76
N THR A 209 -2.38 2.66 -14.63
CA THR A 209 -2.47 1.47 -13.78
C THR A 209 -3.34 0.37 -14.40
N ARG A 210 -3.26 -0.83 -13.82
CA ARG A 210 -4.12 -1.97 -14.20
C ARG A 210 -5.57 -1.77 -13.78
N ASP A 211 -6.47 -2.42 -14.48
CA ASP A 211 -7.91 -2.39 -14.17
C ASP A 211 -8.20 -2.88 -12.74
N MET A 212 -7.50 -3.90 -12.26
CA MET A 212 -7.70 -4.42 -10.91
C MET A 212 -7.50 -3.36 -9.81
N PHE A 213 -6.47 -2.53 -9.90
CA PHE A 213 -6.21 -1.47 -8.92
C PHE A 213 -7.18 -0.31 -9.07
N ARG A 214 -7.45 0.11 -10.32
CA ARG A 214 -8.38 1.18 -10.63
C ARG A 214 -9.79 0.87 -10.14
N LEU A 215 -10.31 -0.35 -10.39
CA LEU A 215 -11.63 -0.77 -9.95
C LEU A 215 -11.77 -0.75 -8.43
N ILE A 216 -10.76 -1.25 -7.70
CA ILE A 216 -10.79 -1.22 -6.24
C ILE A 216 -10.76 0.21 -5.73
N ALA A 217 -9.88 1.07 -6.27
CA ALA A 217 -9.80 2.48 -5.88
C ALA A 217 -11.16 3.19 -6.08
N GLN A 218 -11.77 3.02 -7.25
CA GLN A 218 -13.06 3.63 -7.58
C GLN A 218 -14.20 3.11 -6.71
N GLN A 219 -14.27 1.79 -6.51
CA GLN A 219 -15.33 1.18 -5.70
C GLN A 219 -15.19 1.55 -4.22
N THR A 220 -13.97 1.55 -3.69
CA THR A 220 -13.71 1.95 -2.30
C THR A 220 -14.10 3.42 -2.10
N ALA A 221 -13.72 4.31 -3.00
CA ALA A 221 -14.12 5.71 -2.94
C ALA A 221 -15.64 5.89 -3.01
N HIS A 222 -16.33 5.11 -3.87
CA HIS A 222 -17.79 5.16 -3.98
C HIS A 222 -18.52 4.76 -2.67
N LEU A 223 -17.95 3.85 -1.91
CA LEU A 223 -18.54 3.35 -0.66
C LEU A 223 -18.31 4.28 0.52
N LEU A 224 -17.21 5.01 0.54
CA LEU A 224 -16.84 5.89 1.64
C LEU A 224 -17.66 7.18 1.63
N ALA A 225 -18.20 7.56 2.79
CA ALA A 225 -18.99 8.79 2.90
C ALA A 225 -18.15 10.08 2.77
N ASN A 226 -16.89 10.04 3.23
CA ASN A 226 -15.96 11.17 3.26
C ASN A 226 -14.71 10.81 2.43
N SER A 227 -14.86 10.71 1.11
CA SER A 227 -13.73 10.38 0.24
C SER A 227 -13.57 11.35 -0.92
N VAL A 228 -12.33 11.47 -1.37
CA VAL A 228 -11.95 12.10 -2.64
C VAL A 228 -11.17 11.08 -3.44
N ILE A 229 -11.52 10.91 -4.71
CA ILE A 229 -10.75 10.09 -5.65
C ILE A 229 -9.84 10.98 -6.47
N ASN A 230 -8.58 10.57 -6.68
CA ASN A 230 -7.58 11.33 -7.40
C ASN A 230 -6.82 10.44 -8.40
N GLU A 231 -7.01 10.71 -9.68
CA GLU A 231 -6.25 10.08 -10.76
C GLU A 231 -4.97 10.87 -11.04
N VAL A 232 -3.81 10.20 -11.01
CA VAL A 232 -2.51 10.81 -11.26
C VAL A 232 -2.11 10.58 -12.72
N ALA A 233 -2.17 11.64 -13.52
CA ALA A 233 -1.91 11.58 -14.96
C ALA A 233 -0.48 11.12 -15.27
N GLY A 234 -0.34 10.17 -16.21
CA GLY A 234 0.92 9.63 -16.70
C GLY A 234 1.65 8.73 -15.70
N GLU A 235 0.99 8.32 -14.61
CA GLU A 235 1.58 7.48 -13.57
C GLU A 235 0.88 6.12 -13.49
N GLY A 236 1.55 5.15 -12.88
CA GLY A 236 1.04 3.83 -12.60
C GLY A 236 1.26 3.41 -11.15
N HIS A 237 1.16 2.11 -10.92
CA HIS A 237 1.25 1.51 -9.59
C HIS A 237 2.55 1.83 -8.85
N MET A 238 3.67 1.94 -9.58
CA MET A 238 5.00 2.06 -9.00
C MET A 238 5.42 3.50 -8.66
N LEU A 239 4.55 4.51 -8.90
CA LEU A 239 4.83 5.92 -8.60
C LEU A 239 5.46 6.16 -7.22
N PRO A 240 4.98 5.56 -6.10
CA PRO A 240 5.57 5.82 -4.79
C PRO A 240 7.03 5.38 -4.68
N GLN A 241 7.44 4.33 -5.38
CA GLN A 241 8.80 3.82 -5.31
C GLN A 241 9.74 4.51 -6.31
N GLU A 242 9.22 4.92 -7.48
CA GLU A 242 10.04 5.44 -8.57
C GLU A 242 10.19 6.96 -8.57
N SER A 243 9.23 7.68 -8.00
CA SER A 243 9.23 9.15 -8.00
C SER A 243 8.90 9.73 -6.63
N PRO A 244 9.85 9.64 -5.65
CA PRO A 244 9.62 10.08 -4.27
C PRO A 244 9.19 11.55 -4.16
N GLU A 245 9.78 12.45 -4.95
CA GLU A 245 9.42 13.87 -4.97
C GLU A 245 7.98 14.08 -5.42
N LYS A 246 7.60 13.46 -6.54
CA LYS A 246 6.25 13.59 -7.11
C LYS A 246 5.21 13.00 -6.17
N PHE A 247 5.50 11.81 -5.59
CA PHE A 247 4.58 11.19 -4.66
C PHE A 247 4.47 11.98 -3.35
N SER A 248 5.57 12.56 -2.84
CA SER A 248 5.53 13.44 -1.67
C SER A 248 4.70 14.70 -1.91
N THR A 249 4.77 15.27 -3.12
CA THR A 249 3.89 16.38 -3.53
C THR A 249 2.43 15.93 -3.52
N HIS A 250 2.14 14.73 -4.05
CA HIS A 250 0.80 14.15 -4.02
C HIS A 250 0.28 13.94 -2.59
N ILE A 251 1.13 13.46 -1.68
CA ILE A 251 0.81 13.33 -0.25
C ILE A 251 0.41 14.70 0.34
N LYS A 252 1.22 15.74 0.15
CA LYS A 252 0.93 17.08 0.68
C LYS A 252 -0.39 17.64 0.18
N LEU A 253 -0.66 17.50 -1.11
CA LEU A 253 -1.94 17.94 -1.70
C LEU A 253 -3.12 17.15 -1.14
N ALA A 254 -3.00 15.84 -1.02
CA ALA A 254 -4.05 14.97 -0.52
C ALA A 254 -4.38 15.21 0.96
N LEU A 255 -3.39 15.57 1.77
CA LEU A 255 -3.55 15.80 3.22
C LEU A 255 -3.83 17.27 3.58
N GLY A 256 -4.03 18.14 2.58
CA GLY A 256 -4.47 19.53 2.81
C GLY A 256 -3.35 20.54 3.04
N HIS A 257 -2.10 20.16 2.89
CA HIS A 257 -0.96 21.08 2.81
C HIS A 257 -0.75 21.51 1.35
N GLY A 258 -1.71 22.27 0.80
CA GLY A 258 -1.59 22.83 -0.55
C GLY A 258 -0.42 23.79 -0.65
N LEU A 259 0.22 23.85 -1.84
CA LEU A 259 1.31 24.73 -2.23
C LEU A 259 1.01 26.21 -1.96
#